data_f24cf9c72cc31c4644a5ab0c4975a1dd
#
_entry.id   f24cf9c72cc31c4644a5ab0c4975a1dd
#
_cell.length_a   1.000
_cell.length_b   1.000
_cell.length_c   1.000
_cell.angle_alpha   90.00
_cell.angle_beta   90.00
_cell.angle_gamma   90.00
#
_symmetry.space_group_name_H-M   'P 1'
#
loop_
_entity.id
_entity.type
_entity.pdbx_description
1 polymer ?
#
loop_
_entity_poly.entity_id
_entity_poly.type
_entity_poly.pdbx_seq_one_letter_code
_entity_poly.pdbx_strand_id
1 'polypeptide(L)'
;MNTVGDEIQEALQRDRTIDMITTGAKSGLPRRTEIWFTNVGGRIIICGTPGAAGDRGPNTPRDWMANLRAHPEFTFCLKESLHEELPARAVPVTDPEDRRALMSAPETQWYRDQTGSVEALVKSSPIVEVFFE
;
A
#
# COMPACT_ATOMS: atom_id res chain seq x y z
N MET A 1 0.50 -12.73 13.76
CA MET A 1 0.71 -11.42 14.40
C MET A 1 2.06 -10.86 14.02
N ASN A 2 2.06 -9.58 13.67
CA ASN A 2 3.31 -8.95 13.26
C ASN A 2 4.16 -8.63 14.48
N THR A 3 5.36 -9.22 14.53
CA THR A 3 6.28 -8.96 15.62
C THR A 3 7.45 -8.16 15.08
N VAL A 4 7.32 -6.87 15.13
CA VAL A 4 8.41 -5.95 14.74
C VAL A 4 8.88 -5.20 15.97
N GLY A 5 10.12 -4.77 15.97
CA GLY A 5 10.70 -4.06 17.10
C GLY A 5 10.04 -2.71 17.36
N ASP A 6 10.25 -2.17 18.53
CA ASP A 6 9.62 -0.92 18.95
C ASP A 6 10.00 0.25 18.04
N GLU A 7 11.25 0.31 17.58
CA GLU A 7 11.68 1.37 16.66
C GLU A 7 10.95 1.30 15.33
N ILE A 8 10.70 0.09 14.84
CA ILE A 8 9.95 -0.11 13.60
C ILE A 8 8.49 0.26 13.82
N GLN A 9 7.91 -0.11 14.96
CA GLN A 9 6.54 0.26 15.29
C GLN A 9 6.35 1.77 15.29
N GLU A 10 7.30 2.50 15.90
CA GLU A 10 7.25 3.95 15.91
C GLU A 10 7.36 4.53 14.49
N ALA A 11 8.24 3.97 13.67
CA ALA A 11 8.38 4.42 12.29
C ALA A 11 7.08 4.19 11.51
N LEU A 12 6.42 3.05 11.71
CA LEU A 12 5.17 2.75 11.05
C LEU A 12 4.04 3.69 11.46
N GLN A 13 4.14 4.32 12.62
CA GLN A 13 3.16 5.31 13.05
C GLN A 13 3.48 6.71 12.56
N ARG A 14 4.75 7.00 12.30
CA ARG A 14 5.21 8.34 12.00
C ARG A 14 5.50 8.57 10.53
N ASP A 15 6.08 7.57 9.88
CA ASP A 15 6.51 7.69 8.49
C ASP A 15 5.33 7.54 7.54
N ARG A 16 5.52 7.95 6.30
CA ARG A 16 4.48 7.89 5.28
C ARG A 16 4.99 7.32 3.96
N THR A 17 6.24 7.57 3.64
CA THR A 17 6.82 7.20 2.36
C THR A 17 7.77 6.03 2.53
N ILE A 18 7.60 5.04 1.69
CA ILE A 18 8.48 3.88 1.64
C ILE A 18 8.87 3.59 0.19
N ASP A 19 9.84 2.70 0.04
CA ASP A 19 10.00 1.99 -1.23
C ASP A 19 9.46 0.59 -1.07
N MET A 20 8.71 0.12 -2.04
CA MET A 20 8.35 -1.29 -2.10
C MET A 20 9.13 -1.95 -3.22
N ILE A 21 9.69 -3.11 -2.95
CA ILE A 21 10.35 -3.91 -3.98
C ILE A 21 9.47 -5.11 -4.25
N THR A 22 8.81 -5.09 -5.41
CA THR A 22 7.93 -6.16 -5.85
C THR A 22 8.60 -6.98 -6.93
N THR A 23 8.03 -8.15 -7.22
CA THR A 23 8.47 -8.98 -8.34
C THR A 23 7.56 -8.72 -9.53
N GLY A 24 8.14 -8.39 -10.66
CA GLY A 24 7.36 -8.10 -11.87
C GLY A 24 6.47 -9.27 -12.27
N ALA A 25 5.20 -9.00 -12.53
CA ALA A 25 4.22 -10.03 -12.83
C ALA A 25 4.60 -10.84 -14.09
N LYS A 26 5.20 -10.16 -15.06
CA LYS A 26 5.58 -10.80 -16.32
C LYS A 26 7.07 -11.11 -16.38
N SER A 27 7.91 -10.18 -15.93
CA SER A 27 9.37 -10.31 -16.05
C SER A 27 9.99 -11.19 -14.98
N GLY A 28 9.37 -11.29 -13.80
CA GLY A 28 9.96 -11.95 -12.65
C GLY A 28 11.11 -11.17 -12.03
N LEU A 29 11.37 -9.96 -12.48
CA LEU A 29 12.48 -9.15 -12.01
C LEU A 29 12.04 -8.18 -10.90
N PRO A 30 12.97 -7.80 -9.99
CA PRO A 30 12.61 -6.85 -8.94
C PRO A 30 12.24 -5.49 -9.52
N ARG A 31 11.22 -4.89 -8.93
CA ARG A 31 10.74 -3.55 -9.29
C ARG A 31 10.62 -2.71 -8.03
N ARG A 32 11.36 -1.61 -7.98
CA ARG A 32 11.33 -0.70 -6.82
C ARG A 32 10.40 0.46 -7.13
N THR A 33 9.46 0.72 -6.23
CA THR A 33 8.46 1.79 -6.38
C THR A 33 8.37 2.58 -5.09
N GLU A 34 8.49 3.90 -5.18
CA GLU A 34 8.24 4.78 -4.05
C GLU A 34 6.73 4.97 -3.93
N ILE A 35 6.20 4.78 -2.73
CA ILE A 35 4.77 4.87 -2.49
C ILE A 35 4.51 5.28 -1.04
N TRP A 36 3.33 5.81 -0.79
CA TRP A 36 2.88 6.10 0.56
C TRP A 36 2.16 4.90 1.15
N PHE A 37 2.31 4.74 2.45
CA PHE A 37 1.50 3.80 3.23
C PHE A 37 0.74 4.56 4.29
N THR A 38 -0.28 3.95 4.85
CA THR A 38 -1.09 4.54 5.91
C THR A 38 -1.25 3.52 7.02
N ASN A 39 -1.08 3.97 8.25
CA ASN A 39 -1.33 3.14 9.43
C ASN A 39 -2.71 3.50 9.95
N VAL A 40 -3.67 2.61 9.75
CA VAL A 40 -5.05 2.81 10.18
C VAL A 40 -5.30 1.91 11.39
N GLY A 41 -5.18 2.48 12.59
CA GLY A 41 -5.42 1.72 13.81
C GLY A 41 -4.52 0.52 13.97
N GLY A 42 -3.29 0.58 13.50
CA GLY A 42 -2.33 -0.51 13.54
C GLY A 42 -2.28 -1.35 12.27
N ARG A 43 -3.22 -1.17 11.37
CA ARG A 43 -3.23 -1.87 10.07
C ARG A 43 -2.43 -1.06 9.06
N ILE A 44 -1.49 -1.70 8.41
CA ILE A 44 -0.64 -1.04 7.43
C ILE A 44 -1.27 -1.25 6.05
N ILE A 45 -1.63 -0.14 5.41
CA ILE A 45 -2.40 -0.14 4.16
C ILE A 45 -1.61 0.60 3.09
N ILE A 46 -1.57 0.03 1.90
CA ILE A 46 -1.07 0.71 0.70
C ILE A 46 -2.23 0.86 -0.26
N CYS A 47 -2.47 2.07 -0.71
CA CYS A 47 -3.65 2.39 -1.51
C CYS A 47 -3.26 3.33 -2.65
N GLY A 48 -3.85 3.12 -3.82
CA GLY A 48 -3.76 4.05 -4.93
C GLY A 48 -5.06 4.84 -5.10
N THR A 49 -5.03 5.88 -5.92
CA THR A 49 -6.22 6.65 -6.23
C THR A 49 -6.95 6.05 -7.44
N PRO A 50 -8.28 6.08 -7.46
CA PRO A 50 -9.04 5.55 -8.59
C PRO A 50 -8.77 6.36 -9.85
N GLY A 51 -8.66 5.69 -10.98
CA GLY A 51 -8.51 6.36 -12.26
C GLY A 51 -7.16 7.00 -12.51
N ALA A 52 -6.38 7.21 -11.48
CA ALA A 52 -5.10 7.91 -11.61
C ALA A 52 -4.14 7.18 -12.54
N ALA A 53 -4.25 5.87 -12.60
CA ALA A 53 -3.35 5.05 -13.37
C ALA A 53 -3.99 4.47 -14.63
N GLY A 54 -5.28 4.52 -14.73
CA GLY A 54 -6.00 3.81 -15.79
C GLY A 54 -5.71 4.31 -17.19
N ASP A 55 -5.28 5.54 -17.31
CA ASP A 55 -5.06 6.20 -18.60
C ASP A 55 -3.59 6.50 -18.85
N ARG A 56 -2.67 5.86 -18.13
CA ARG A 56 -1.27 6.21 -18.20
C ARG A 56 -0.49 5.15 -18.89
N GLY A 57 -0.26 4.61 -19.57
CA GLY A 57 0.64 3.65 -20.20
C GLY A 57 1.17 2.58 -19.24
N PRO A 58 2.07 1.76 -19.72
CA PRO A 58 2.46 0.53 -19.03
C PRO A 58 3.19 0.69 -17.71
N ASN A 59 3.75 1.86 -17.43
CA ASN A 59 4.49 2.08 -16.20
C ASN A 59 3.67 2.90 -15.20
N THR A 60 2.40 2.60 -15.09
CA THR A 60 1.52 3.30 -14.17
C THR A 60 1.72 2.81 -12.74
N PRO A 61 1.31 3.60 -11.74
CA PRO A 61 1.38 3.15 -10.36
C PRO A 61 0.64 1.84 -10.09
N ARG A 62 -0.30 1.46 -10.95
CA ARG A 62 -1.04 0.22 -10.78
C ARG A 62 -0.25 -1.04 -11.13
N ASP A 63 0.91 -0.89 -11.74
CA ASP A 63 1.76 -2.04 -12.00
C ASP A 63 2.13 -2.75 -10.70
N TRP A 64 2.29 -2.01 -9.61
CA TRP A 64 2.61 -2.63 -8.33
C TRP A 64 1.47 -3.55 -7.86
N MET A 65 0.22 -3.18 -8.13
CA MET A 65 -0.91 -4.01 -7.75
C MET A 65 -0.93 -5.32 -8.55
N ALA A 66 -0.68 -5.25 -9.84
CA ALA A 66 -0.57 -6.45 -10.67
C ALA A 66 0.58 -7.34 -10.20
N ASN A 67 1.71 -6.74 -9.87
CA ASN A 67 2.86 -7.48 -9.36
C ASN A 67 2.53 -8.19 -8.05
N LEU A 68 1.84 -7.51 -7.14
CA LEU A 68 1.49 -8.09 -5.85
C LEU A 68 0.41 -9.18 -5.96
N ARG A 69 -0.46 -9.08 -6.95
CA ARG A 69 -1.44 -10.15 -7.21
C ARG A 69 -0.75 -11.41 -7.71
N ALA A 70 0.25 -11.25 -8.55
CA ALA A 70 1.02 -12.38 -9.07
C ALA A 70 1.99 -12.92 -8.03
N HIS A 71 2.64 -12.03 -7.29
CA HIS A 71 3.67 -12.35 -6.29
C HIS A 71 3.40 -11.51 -5.04
N PRO A 72 2.64 -12.02 -4.08
CA PRO A 72 2.23 -11.22 -2.91
C PRO A 72 3.35 -10.89 -1.93
N GLU A 73 4.46 -11.60 -1.98
CA GLU A 73 5.59 -11.31 -1.11
C GLU A 73 6.44 -10.21 -1.72
N PHE A 74 6.84 -9.26 -0.87
CA PHE A 74 7.62 -8.11 -1.31
C PHE A 74 8.47 -7.59 -0.16
N THR A 75 9.33 -6.61 -0.44
CA THR A 75 10.13 -5.95 0.58
C THR A 75 9.57 -4.56 0.84
N PHE A 76 9.26 -4.30 2.09
CA PHE A 76 8.75 -3.02 2.58
C PHE A 76 9.96 -2.26 3.14
N CYS A 77 10.38 -1.20 2.45
CA CYS A 77 11.61 -0.49 2.80
C CYS A 77 11.29 0.84 3.47
N LEU A 78 11.47 0.91 4.77
CA LEU A 78 11.43 2.17 5.51
C LEU A 78 12.61 3.02 5.09
N LYS A 79 12.40 4.33 4.91
CA LYS A 79 13.46 5.22 4.46
C LYS A 79 13.40 6.63 5.02
N GLU A 80 12.47 6.90 5.93
CA GLU A 80 12.34 8.22 6.55
C GLU A 80 13.01 8.24 7.92
N SER A 81 12.29 7.91 8.99
CA SER A 81 12.83 8.02 10.35
C SER A 81 13.88 6.96 10.65
N LEU A 82 13.85 5.83 9.94
CA LEU A 82 14.92 4.84 9.98
C LEU A 82 14.96 4.08 8.65
N HIS A 83 16.05 3.37 8.43
CA HIS A 83 16.25 2.62 7.17
C HIS A 83 16.24 1.13 7.47
N GLU A 84 15.18 0.45 7.12
CA GLU A 84 15.03 -0.99 7.34
C GLU A 84 14.29 -1.62 6.17
N GLU A 85 14.75 -2.80 5.76
CA GLU A 85 14.07 -3.60 4.76
C GLU A 85 13.34 -4.74 5.46
N LEU A 86 12.03 -4.77 5.31
CA LEU A 86 11.17 -5.72 6.02
C LEU A 86 10.52 -6.67 5.03
N PRO A 87 10.76 -7.98 5.16
CA PRO A 87 9.99 -8.94 4.37
C PRO A 87 8.51 -8.84 4.71
N ALA A 88 7.69 -8.78 3.68
CA ALA A 88 6.26 -8.52 3.87
C ALA A 88 5.42 -9.27 2.86
N ARG A 89 4.14 -9.37 3.17
CA ARG A 89 3.15 -9.97 2.29
C ARG A 89 1.98 -9.02 2.14
N ALA A 90 1.54 -8.79 0.92
CA ALA A 90 0.40 -7.94 0.61
C ALA A 90 -0.84 -8.79 0.37
N VAL A 91 -1.94 -8.41 1.00
CA VAL A 91 -3.23 -9.07 0.81
C VAL A 91 -4.21 -8.03 0.30
N PRO A 92 -4.76 -8.21 -0.91
CA PRO A 92 -5.77 -7.28 -1.43
C PRO A 92 -6.97 -7.20 -0.50
N VAL A 93 -7.44 -5.99 -0.23
CA VAL A 93 -8.64 -5.76 0.56
C VAL A 93 -9.81 -5.74 -0.41
N THR A 94 -10.64 -6.77 -0.35
CA THR A 94 -11.72 -6.97 -1.31
C THR A 94 -13.12 -6.78 -0.73
N ASP A 95 -13.27 -6.93 0.58
CA ASP A 95 -14.58 -6.78 1.21
C ASP A 95 -15.04 -5.33 1.16
N PRO A 96 -16.22 -5.03 0.59
CA PRO A 96 -16.67 -3.63 0.44
C PRO A 96 -16.83 -2.89 1.76
N GLU A 97 -17.27 -3.56 2.80
CA GLU A 97 -17.44 -2.91 4.11
C GLU A 97 -16.09 -2.56 4.73
N ASP A 98 -15.12 -3.45 4.62
CA ASP A 98 -13.78 -3.20 5.12
C ASP A 98 -13.11 -2.08 4.32
N ARG A 99 -13.26 -2.09 3.01
CA ARG A 99 -12.74 -1.03 2.15
C ARG A 99 -13.35 0.31 2.53
N ARG A 100 -14.65 0.35 2.80
CA ARG A 100 -15.33 1.57 3.22
C ARG A 100 -14.82 2.06 4.57
N ALA A 101 -14.63 1.16 5.52
CA ALA A 101 -14.09 1.52 6.83
C ALA A 101 -12.70 2.14 6.72
N LEU A 102 -11.83 1.53 5.91
CA LEU A 102 -10.49 2.06 5.70
C LEU A 102 -10.50 3.41 5.01
N MET A 103 -11.31 3.56 3.97
CA MET A 103 -11.34 4.81 3.19
C MET A 103 -12.13 5.92 3.89
N SER A 104 -12.82 5.61 4.98
CA SER A 104 -13.52 6.60 5.78
C SER A 104 -12.75 7.02 7.03
N ALA A 105 -11.61 6.38 7.30
CA ALA A 105 -10.80 6.68 8.48
C ALA A 105 -10.14 8.05 8.34
N PRO A 106 -9.85 8.74 9.47
CA PRO A 106 -9.15 10.02 9.40
C PRO A 106 -7.81 9.93 8.70
N GLU A 107 -7.11 8.82 8.87
CA GLU A 107 -5.78 8.63 8.31
C GLU A 107 -5.79 8.59 6.78
N THR A 108 -6.93 8.30 6.15
CA THR A 108 -7.05 8.23 4.69
C THR A 108 -7.69 9.46 4.08
N GLN A 109 -7.79 10.56 4.82
CA GLN A 109 -8.40 11.81 4.35
C GLN A 109 -7.82 12.29 3.03
N TRP A 110 -6.52 12.17 2.85
CA TRP A 110 -5.85 12.61 1.62
C TRP A 110 -6.47 11.96 0.38
N TYR A 111 -6.76 10.66 0.46
CA TYR A 111 -7.33 9.94 -0.69
C TYR A 111 -8.75 10.44 -1.00
N ARG A 112 -9.54 10.72 0.04
CA ARG A 112 -10.89 11.27 -0.16
C ARG A 112 -10.82 12.66 -0.80
N ASP A 113 -9.83 13.44 -0.42
CA ASP A 113 -9.65 14.78 -0.98
C ASP A 113 -9.31 14.74 -2.46
N GLN A 114 -8.63 13.70 -2.90
CA GLN A 114 -8.25 13.56 -4.31
C GLN A 114 -9.43 13.19 -5.21
N THR A 115 -10.42 12.51 -4.67
CA THR A 115 -11.55 12.02 -5.48
C THR A 115 -12.84 12.75 -5.16
N GLY A 116 -12.95 13.33 -3.99
CA GLY A 116 -14.20 13.92 -3.52
C GLY A 116 -15.28 12.90 -3.19
N SER A 117 -14.96 11.60 -3.18
CA SER A 117 -15.97 10.57 -2.99
C SER A 117 -15.38 9.32 -2.37
N VAL A 118 -15.93 8.91 -1.22
CA VAL A 118 -15.60 7.63 -0.60
C VAL A 118 -16.04 6.47 -1.51
N GLU A 119 -17.17 6.62 -2.18
CA GLU A 119 -17.68 5.55 -3.05
C GLU A 119 -16.71 5.23 -4.18
N ALA A 120 -16.08 6.24 -4.78
CA ALA A 120 -15.10 6.02 -5.83
C ALA A 120 -13.89 5.24 -5.29
N LEU A 121 -13.45 5.56 -4.07
CA LEU A 121 -12.35 4.85 -3.44
C LEU A 121 -12.72 3.40 -3.16
N VAL A 122 -13.88 3.18 -2.59
CA VAL A 122 -14.35 1.82 -2.26
C VAL A 122 -14.45 0.96 -3.52
N LYS A 123 -14.95 1.55 -4.59
CA LYS A 123 -15.22 0.81 -5.83
C LYS A 123 -13.96 0.52 -6.64
N SER A 124 -13.05 1.48 -6.73
CA SER A 124 -12.01 1.44 -7.77
C SER A 124 -10.58 1.54 -7.29
N SER A 125 -10.32 1.95 -6.05
CA SER A 125 -8.94 2.08 -5.59
C SER A 125 -8.29 0.72 -5.40
N PRO A 126 -7.03 0.55 -5.85
CA PRO A 126 -6.26 -0.60 -5.43
C PRO A 126 -5.89 -0.43 -3.95
N ILE A 127 -6.23 -1.42 -3.13
CA ILE A 127 -5.97 -1.39 -1.68
C ILE A 127 -5.41 -2.73 -1.27
N VAL A 128 -4.26 -2.73 -0.62
CA VAL A 128 -3.68 -3.93 -0.01
C VAL A 128 -3.37 -3.66 1.44
N GLU A 129 -3.48 -4.70 2.26
CA GLU A 129 -3.02 -4.69 3.62
C GLU A 129 -1.69 -5.42 3.70
N VAL A 130 -0.76 -4.89 4.49
CA VAL A 130 0.60 -5.40 4.60
C VAL A 130 0.75 -6.18 5.89
N PHE A 131 1.27 -7.40 5.78
CA PHE A 131 1.61 -8.24 6.92
C PHE A 131 3.11 -8.50 6.88
N PHE A 132 3.80 -8.27 7.99
CA PHE A 132 5.25 -8.48 8.07
C PHE A 132 5.55 -9.91 8.49
N GLU A 133 6.59 -10.47 7.87
CA GLU A 133 7.01 -11.86 8.12
C GLU A 133 8.09 -11.99 9.16
#